data_0858d275266c829a1aee26366e4ca153
#
_entry.id   0858d275266c829a1aee26366e4ca153
#
_cell.length_a   1.000
_cell.length_b   1.000
_cell.length_c   1.000
_cell.angle_alpha   90.00
_cell.angle_beta   90.00
_cell.angle_gamma   90.00
#
_symmetry.space_group_name_H-M   'P 1'
#
loop_
_entity.id
_entity.type
_entity.pdbx_description
1 polymer ?
#
loop_
_entity_poly.entity_id
_entity_poly.type
_entity_poly.pdbx_seq_one_letter_code
_entity_poly.pdbx_strand_id
1 'polypeptide(L)'
;DPNTTPYSTKPEVCENKAETTLWQFEVDHTLIDCGMFYAVRCKDGSFFVIDSAHMYSVNDDIRIIEFLRKQSGGKKPRVAGWFFSHCHEDHVAKFLDIIEYHRDEIDIEAVYYNFPDADHRDYKHWGEVNYAMTNKFERIMREATDIKKINLHSGQRFYVRNLEFVVLCTHEDVY
;
A
#
# COMPACT_ATOMS: atom_id res chain seq x y z
N ASP A 1 -14.39 -11.29 -4.56
CA ASP A 1 -14.28 -11.58 -3.12
C ASP A 1 -15.35 -10.79 -2.38
N PRO A 2 -16.29 -11.47 -1.66
CA PRO A 2 -17.38 -10.82 -0.94
C PRO A 2 -16.92 -9.90 0.20
N ASN A 3 -15.63 -9.96 0.56
CA ASN A 3 -15.06 -9.15 1.62
C ASN A 3 -14.39 -7.85 1.12
N THR A 4 -14.38 -7.59 -0.19
CA THR A 4 -13.77 -6.39 -0.75
C THR A 4 -14.77 -5.23 -0.83
N THR A 5 -14.26 -4.01 -0.67
CA THR A 5 -15.02 -2.78 -0.81
C THR A 5 -14.99 -2.33 -2.27
N PRO A 6 -16.10 -1.88 -2.86
CA PRO A 6 -16.08 -1.29 -4.20
C PRO A 6 -15.16 -0.06 -4.25
N TYR A 7 -14.42 0.07 -5.33
CA TYR A 7 -13.61 1.26 -5.60
C TYR A 7 -14.48 2.44 -6.08
N SER A 8 -13.95 3.66 -5.92
CA SER A 8 -14.64 4.85 -6.41
C SER A 8 -14.47 5.01 -7.93
N THR A 9 -15.58 5.24 -8.63
CA THR A 9 -15.61 5.49 -10.08
C THR A 9 -15.62 6.97 -10.45
N LYS A 10 -15.57 7.87 -9.46
CA LYS A 10 -15.58 9.34 -9.65
C LYS A 10 -14.57 10.01 -8.74
N PRO A 11 -13.95 11.12 -9.20
CA PRO A 11 -13.08 11.91 -8.34
C PRO A 11 -13.88 12.53 -7.19
N GLU A 12 -13.23 12.63 -6.04
CA GLU A 12 -13.78 13.34 -4.90
C GLU A 12 -13.53 14.85 -5.04
N VAL A 13 -14.49 15.65 -4.60
CA VAL A 13 -14.30 17.10 -4.50
C VAL A 13 -13.44 17.39 -3.28
N CYS A 14 -12.25 17.92 -3.51
CA CYS A 14 -11.33 18.30 -2.44
C CYS A 14 -11.42 19.80 -2.19
N GLU A 15 -11.88 20.21 -1.01
CA GLU A 15 -11.95 21.64 -0.62
C GLU A 15 -10.57 22.23 -0.35
N ASN A 16 -9.67 21.44 0.23
CA ASN A 16 -8.28 21.83 0.46
C ASN A 16 -7.47 21.70 -0.83
N LYS A 17 -6.62 22.71 -1.07
CA LYS A 17 -5.82 22.82 -2.30
C LYS A 17 -4.33 22.59 -2.02
N ALA A 18 -3.98 21.49 -1.36
CA ALA A 18 -2.59 21.09 -1.31
C ALA A 18 -2.09 20.80 -2.73
N GLU A 19 -0.83 21.06 -2.98
CA GLU A 19 -0.20 20.69 -4.24
C GLU A 19 -0.09 19.19 -4.34
N THR A 20 -0.53 18.61 -5.46
CA THR A 20 -0.32 17.19 -5.75
C THR A 20 1.15 16.97 -6.05
N THR A 21 1.80 16.18 -5.22
CA THR A 21 3.25 15.92 -5.30
C THR A 21 3.50 14.43 -5.21
N LEU A 22 4.36 13.91 -6.10
CA LEU A 22 4.87 12.54 -6.04
C LEU A 22 6.28 12.57 -5.45
N TRP A 23 6.53 11.70 -4.48
CA TRP A 23 7.86 11.40 -3.96
C TRP A 23 8.22 9.94 -4.18
N GLN A 24 9.43 9.72 -4.62
CA GLN A 24 10.12 8.45 -4.46
C GLN A 24 10.95 8.55 -3.17
N PHE A 25 10.68 7.66 -2.24
CA PHE A 25 11.38 7.61 -0.97
C PHE A 25 12.64 6.73 -1.10
N GLU A 26 13.74 7.19 -0.54
CA GLU A 26 14.95 6.40 -0.43
C GLU A 26 14.80 5.36 0.68
N VAL A 27 14.61 4.11 0.31
CA VAL A 27 14.57 2.98 1.27
C VAL A 27 15.96 2.73 1.83
N ASP A 28 16.03 2.16 3.04
CA ASP A 28 17.31 1.79 3.63
C ASP A 28 17.93 0.62 2.85
N HIS A 29 19.17 0.79 2.42
CA HIS A 29 19.94 -0.18 1.63
C HIS A 29 21.16 -0.72 2.40
N THR A 30 21.17 -0.57 3.73
CA THR A 30 22.33 -0.98 4.56
C THR A 30 22.57 -2.49 4.51
N LEU A 31 21.52 -3.29 4.50
CA LEU A 31 21.60 -4.75 4.49
C LEU A 31 21.23 -5.37 3.15
N ILE A 32 20.39 -4.69 2.38
CA ILE A 32 19.91 -5.18 1.10
C ILE A 32 19.59 -4.01 0.18
N ASP A 33 19.93 -4.13 -1.10
CA ASP A 33 19.77 -3.07 -2.09
C ASP A 33 18.51 -3.31 -2.94
N CYS A 34 17.34 -3.43 -2.28
CA CYS A 34 16.05 -3.53 -2.94
C CYS A 34 14.92 -3.03 -2.03
N GLY A 35 13.76 -2.78 -2.64
CA GLY A 35 12.58 -2.26 -1.99
C GLY A 35 12.09 -0.99 -2.65
N MET A 36 10.79 -0.77 -2.57
CA MET A 36 10.14 0.40 -3.18
C MET A 36 9.17 1.06 -2.22
N PHE A 37 9.17 2.39 -2.23
CA PHE A 37 8.13 3.19 -1.58
C PHE A 37 7.94 4.50 -2.36
N TYR A 38 6.70 4.76 -2.73
CA TYR A 38 6.29 6.04 -3.31
C TYR A 38 5.11 6.61 -2.54
N ALA A 39 5.04 7.92 -2.45
CA ALA A 39 3.90 8.63 -1.88
C ALA A 39 3.44 9.75 -2.80
N VAL A 40 2.13 9.84 -3.01
CA VAL A 40 1.49 10.94 -3.74
C VAL A 40 0.62 11.70 -2.76
N ARG A 41 0.85 13.00 -2.60
CA ARG A 41 -0.04 13.87 -1.82
C ARG A 41 -1.26 14.26 -2.66
N CYS A 42 -2.44 13.98 -2.13
CA CYS A 42 -3.71 14.42 -2.70
C CYS A 42 -3.99 15.89 -2.38
N LYS A 43 -4.94 16.52 -3.08
CA LYS A 43 -5.32 17.91 -2.86
C LYS A 43 -5.90 18.20 -1.48
N ASP A 44 -6.48 17.19 -0.81
CA ASP A 44 -6.98 17.32 0.57
C ASP A 44 -5.89 17.13 1.64
N GLY A 45 -4.63 16.93 1.22
CA GLY A 45 -3.48 16.72 2.09
C GLY A 45 -3.30 15.27 2.57
N SER A 46 -4.20 14.35 2.20
CA SER A 46 -3.99 12.92 2.42
C SER A 46 -3.00 12.34 1.40
N PHE A 47 -2.61 11.08 1.59
CA PHE A 47 -1.64 10.41 0.71
C PHE A 47 -2.25 9.20 0.00
N PHE A 48 -1.78 8.96 -1.20
CA PHE A 48 -1.81 7.66 -1.85
C PHE A 48 -0.40 7.09 -1.85
N VAL A 49 -0.24 5.89 -1.30
CA VAL A 49 1.07 5.25 -1.11
C VAL A 49 1.17 4.01 -1.98
N ILE A 50 2.34 3.75 -2.51
CA ILE A 50 2.65 2.57 -3.33
C ILE A 50 3.81 1.82 -2.70
N ASP A 51 3.59 0.54 -2.39
CA ASP A 51 4.55 -0.39 -1.77
C ASP A 51 5.10 0.10 -0.41
N SER A 52 6.06 -0.59 0.22
CA SER A 52 6.46 -0.25 1.60
C SER A 52 7.86 -0.65 2.04
N ALA A 53 8.77 -0.87 1.11
CA ALA A 53 10.15 -1.27 1.40
C ALA A 53 10.35 -2.72 1.88
N HIS A 54 11.60 -3.13 2.02
CA HIS A 54 12.05 -4.50 2.24
C HIS A 54 12.02 -4.90 3.72
N MET A 55 11.81 -6.18 4.00
CA MET A 55 11.76 -6.71 5.37
C MET A 55 13.07 -6.48 6.17
N TYR A 56 14.21 -6.46 5.50
CA TYR A 56 15.51 -6.21 6.13
C TYR A 56 15.94 -4.74 6.15
N SER A 57 15.10 -3.82 5.63
CA SER A 57 15.35 -2.39 5.81
C SER A 57 15.29 -2.02 7.29
N VAL A 58 16.30 -1.30 7.76
CA VAL A 58 16.36 -0.89 9.16
C VAL A 58 15.50 0.34 9.38
N ASN A 59 14.47 0.25 10.23
CA ASN A 59 13.58 1.35 10.64
C ASN A 59 12.80 2.03 9.51
N ASP A 60 12.64 1.44 8.33
CA ASP A 60 11.88 2.08 7.25
C ASP A 60 10.39 2.22 7.58
N ASP A 61 9.83 1.37 8.42
CA ASP A 61 8.50 1.54 9.00
C ASP A 61 8.36 2.90 9.72
N ILE A 62 9.29 3.22 10.62
CA ILE A 62 9.34 4.50 11.35
C ILE A 62 9.66 5.66 10.38
N ARG A 63 10.66 5.51 9.52
CA ARG A 63 11.07 6.55 8.55
C ARG A 63 9.94 6.92 7.59
N ILE A 64 9.13 5.95 7.14
CA ILE A 64 7.94 6.18 6.32
C ILE A 64 6.92 7.03 7.08
N ILE A 65 6.59 6.67 8.32
CA ILE A 65 5.64 7.42 9.15
C ILE A 65 6.15 8.85 9.39
N GLU A 66 7.42 9.02 9.74
CA GLU A 66 8.02 10.33 9.99
C GLU A 66 8.04 11.20 8.73
N PHE A 67 8.34 10.60 7.57
CA PHE A 67 8.28 11.28 6.29
C PHE A 67 6.85 11.79 6.00
N LEU A 68 5.85 10.92 6.09
CA LEU A 68 4.46 11.30 5.86
C LEU A 68 3.97 12.33 6.88
N ARG A 69 4.36 12.23 8.15
CA ARG A 69 4.07 13.20 9.19
C ARG A 69 4.68 14.56 8.90
N LYS A 70 5.93 14.61 8.45
CA LYS A 70 6.59 15.85 8.02
C LYS A 70 5.83 16.51 6.87
N GLN A 71 5.41 15.73 5.87
CA GLN A 71 4.62 16.26 4.75
C GLN A 71 3.18 16.65 5.14
N SER A 72 2.69 16.16 6.29
CA SER A 72 1.39 16.53 6.89
C SER A 72 1.49 17.77 7.81
N GLY A 73 2.62 18.48 7.82
CA GLY A 73 2.83 19.61 8.73
C GLY A 73 2.90 19.21 10.21
N GLY A 74 3.46 18.05 10.51
CA GLY A 74 3.60 17.51 11.87
C GLY A 74 2.37 16.81 12.43
N LYS A 75 1.27 16.76 11.67
CA LYS A 75 0.03 16.06 12.09
C LYS A 75 0.13 14.56 11.79
N LYS A 76 -0.74 13.78 12.44
CA LYS A 76 -0.94 12.37 12.13
C LYS A 76 -1.24 12.21 10.63
N PRO A 77 -0.45 11.45 9.87
CA PRO A 77 -0.67 11.30 8.44
C PRO A 77 -1.93 10.50 8.14
N ARG A 78 -2.66 10.92 7.10
CA ARG A 78 -3.83 10.20 6.58
C ARG A 78 -3.47 9.60 5.23
N VAL A 79 -3.58 8.28 5.10
CA VAL A 79 -3.39 7.54 3.86
C VAL A 79 -4.76 7.15 3.31
N ALA A 80 -5.19 7.85 2.27
CA ALA A 80 -6.47 7.61 1.60
C ALA A 80 -6.48 6.27 0.84
N GLY A 81 -5.31 5.83 0.38
CA GLY A 81 -5.13 4.55 -0.27
C GLY A 81 -3.68 4.08 -0.19
N TRP A 82 -3.50 2.80 0.09
CA TRP A 82 -2.21 2.13 0.02
C TRP A 82 -2.28 1.01 -1.02
N PHE A 83 -1.55 1.15 -2.09
CA PHE A 83 -1.52 0.21 -3.21
C PHE A 83 -0.30 -0.71 -3.11
N PHE A 84 -0.51 -1.98 -3.37
CA PHE A 84 0.56 -2.96 -3.50
C PHE A 84 0.61 -3.52 -4.91
N SER A 85 1.78 -3.40 -5.52
CA SER A 85 2.06 -3.94 -6.85
C SER A 85 2.01 -5.47 -6.86
N HIS A 86 2.63 -6.09 -5.86
CA HIS A 86 2.62 -7.54 -5.62
C HIS A 86 3.06 -7.83 -4.17
N CYS A 87 2.95 -9.09 -3.75
CA CYS A 87 3.15 -9.48 -2.35
C CYS A 87 4.52 -10.12 -2.10
N HIS A 88 5.59 -9.40 -2.49
CA HIS A 88 6.95 -9.79 -2.10
C HIS A 88 7.42 -9.00 -0.87
N GLU A 89 8.44 -9.53 -0.19
CA GLU A 89 8.96 -9.00 1.06
C GLU A 89 9.56 -7.59 0.92
N ASP A 90 9.94 -7.20 -0.27
CA ASP A 90 10.47 -5.87 -0.59
C ASP A 90 9.40 -4.84 -0.97
N HIS A 91 8.12 -5.26 -0.97
CA HIS A 91 6.97 -4.40 -1.28
C HIS A 91 5.96 -4.27 -0.15
N VAL A 92 5.75 -5.31 0.67
CA VAL A 92 4.69 -5.31 1.70
C VAL A 92 5.21 -5.30 3.13
N ALA A 93 6.47 -5.66 3.37
CA ALA A 93 6.94 -5.97 4.72
C ALA A 93 6.81 -4.79 5.70
N LYS A 94 7.23 -3.59 5.32
CA LYS A 94 7.18 -2.44 6.23
C LYS A 94 5.77 -1.91 6.47
N PHE A 95 4.84 -2.11 5.55
CA PHE A 95 3.43 -1.90 5.81
C PHE A 95 2.92 -2.84 6.92
N LEU A 96 3.31 -4.12 6.87
CA LEU A 96 2.91 -5.08 7.90
C LEU A 96 3.46 -4.71 9.28
N ASP A 97 4.72 -4.24 9.34
CA ASP A 97 5.32 -3.73 10.56
C ASP A 97 4.58 -2.47 11.06
N ILE A 98 4.20 -1.56 10.17
CA ILE A 98 3.40 -0.38 10.51
C ILE A 98 2.04 -0.78 11.11
N ILE A 99 1.34 -1.74 10.52
CA ILE A 99 0.05 -2.19 11.06
C ILE A 99 0.20 -2.88 12.41
N GLU A 100 1.24 -3.69 12.60
CA GLU A 100 1.45 -4.45 13.84
C GLU A 100 1.96 -3.56 15.00
N TYR A 101 2.83 -2.58 14.71
CA TYR A 101 3.57 -1.87 15.78
C TYR A 101 3.29 -0.37 15.85
N HIS A 102 2.75 0.24 14.79
CA HIS A 102 2.60 1.70 14.67
C HIS A 102 1.20 2.13 14.22
N ARG A 103 0.20 1.28 14.39
CA ARG A 103 -1.15 1.50 13.86
C ARG A 103 -1.79 2.81 14.30
N ASP A 104 -1.53 3.25 15.52
CA ASP A 104 -2.07 4.50 16.11
C ASP A 104 -1.31 5.76 15.65
N GLU A 105 -0.19 5.63 14.98
CA GLU A 105 0.59 6.76 14.46
C GLU A 105 0.17 7.22 13.07
N ILE A 106 -0.67 6.44 12.38
CA ILE A 106 -1.09 6.67 10.99
C ILE A 106 -2.54 6.24 10.77
N ASP A 107 -3.30 7.03 10.02
CA ASP A 107 -4.66 6.69 9.61
C ASP A 107 -4.65 6.14 8.19
N ILE A 108 -5.05 4.87 8.02
CA ILE A 108 -5.11 4.20 6.71
C ILE A 108 -6.57 3.87 6.41
N GLU A 109 -7.10 4.45 5.33
CA GLU A 109 -8.52 4.32 4.97
C GLU A 109 -8.79 3.08 4.12
N ALA A 110 -7.88 2.79 3.16
CA ALA A 110 -8.06 1.69 2.22
C ALA A 110 -6.74 1.09 1.77
N VAL A 111 -6.76 -0.20 1.47
CA VAL A 111 -5.67 -0.94 0.82
C VAL A 111 -6.16 -1.48 -0.52
N TYR A 112 -5.38 -1.24 -1.56
CA TYR A 112 -5.65 -1.62 -2.95
C TYR A 112 -4.64 -2.68 -3.37
N TYR A 113 -5.11 -3.84 -3.77
CA TYR A 113 -4.24 -4.94 -4.19
C TYR A 113 -5.01 -5.97 -5.02
N ASN A 114 -4.26 -6.82 -5.73
CA ASN A 114 -4.77 -8.06 -6.30
C ASN A 114 -3.63 -9.09 -6.26
N PHE A 115 -3.72 -10.04 -5.33
CA PHE A 115 -2.73 -11.10 -5.18
C PHE A 115 -3.33 -12.44 -5.61
N PRO A 116 -2.53 -13.35 -6.17
CA PRO A 116 -3.01 -14.68 -6.49
C PRO A 116 -3.61 -15.38 -5.26
N ASP A 117 -4.70 -16.11 -5.47
CA ASP A 117 -5.32 -16.93 -4.43
C ASP A 117 -4.35 -17.99 -3.88
N ALA A 118 -4.61 -18.46 -2.65
CA ALA A 118 -3.77 -19.43 -1.98
C ALA A 118 -3.51 -20.70 -2.82
N ASP A 119 -4.52 -21.14 -3.57
CA ASP A 119 -4.43 -22.32 -4.44
C ASP A 119 -3.50 -22.13 -5.64
N HIS A 120 -3.24 -20.87 -6.04
CA HIS A 120 -2.32 -20.51 -7.12
C HIS A 120 -0.94 -20.10 -6.62
N ARG A 121 -0.74 -20.04 -5.32
CA ARG A 121 0.54 -19.72 -4.67
C ARG A 121 1.27 -21.01 -4.34
N ASP A 122 2.19 -21.36 -5.18
CA ASP A 122 3.05 -22.51 -4.97
C ASP A 122 4.31 -22.07 -4.24
N TYR A 123 4.51 -22.60 -3.04
CA TYR A 123 5.73 -22.46 -2.25
C TYR A 123 7.01 -22.64 -3.08
N LYS A 124 6.99 -23.61 -4.00
CA LYS A 124 8.14 -23.94 -4.86
C LYS A 124 8.49 -22.80 -5.84
N HIS A 125 7.50 -22.06 -6.33
CA HIS A 125 7.71 -20.98 -7.29
C HIS A 125 7.87 -19.61 -6.62
N TRP A 126 7.23 -19.42 -5.48
CA TRP A 126 7.25 -18.12 -4.76
C TRP A 126 8.38 -18.00 -3.74
N GLY A 127 8.96 -19.14 -3.33
CA GLY A 127 9.90 -19.21 -2.21
C GLY A 127 9.21 -19.06 -0.85
N GLU A 128 9.91 -19.55 0.18
CA GLU A 128 9.38 -19.63 1.54
C GLU A 128 9.01 -18.26 2.12
N VAL A 129 9.86 -17.27 1.90
CA VAL A 129 9.70 -15.93 2.47
C VAL A 129 8.46 -15.23 1.88
N ASN A 130 8.30 -15.24 0.57
CA ASN A 130 7.17 -14.57 -0.09
C ASN A 130 5.84 -15.28 0.22
N TYR A 131 5.84 -16.61 0.30
CA TYR A 131 4.67 -17.36 0.71
C TYR A 131 4.24 -17.01 2.14
N ALA A 132 5.19 -16.99 3.08
CA ALA A 132 4.94 -16.60 4.46
C ALA A 132 4.46 -15.13 4.56
N MET A 133 5.06 -14.23 3.78
CA MET A 133 4.69 -12.81 3.73
C MET A 133 3.26 -12.61 3.25
N THR A 134 2.84 -13.30 2.20
CA THR A 134 1.47 -13.23 1.69
C THR A 134 0.45 -13.73 2.72
N ASN A 135 0.75 -14.85 3.39
CA ASN A 135 -0.12 -15.36 4.45
C ASN A 135 -0.20 -14.39 5.64
N LYS A 136 0.91 -13.75 6.01
CA LYS A 136 0.94 -12.71 7.05
C LYS A 136 0.08 -11.52 6.63
N PHE A 137 0.21 -11.04 5.39
CA PHE A 137 -0.59 -9.96 4.85
C PHE A 137 -2.09 -10.26 4.93
N GLU A 138 -2.52 -11.43 4.46
CA GLU A 138 -3.93 -11.81 4.47
C GLU A 138 -4.50 -11.90 5.90
N ARG A 139 -3.73 -12.45 6.84
CA ARG A 139 -4.11 -12.50 8.25
C ARG A 139 -4.31 -11.09 8.81
N ILE A 140 -3.32 -10.22 8.63
CA ILE A 140 -3.37 -8.83 9.13
C ILE A 140 -4.53 -8.07 8.49
N MET A 141 -4.75 -8.21 7.18
CA MET A 141 -5.87 -7.55 6.51
C MET A 141 -7.23 -8.08 6.97
N ARG A 142 -7.35 -9.33 7.36
CA ARG A 142 -8.57 -9.88 7.95
C ARG A 142 -8.85 -9.30 9.33
N GLU A 143 -7.81 -9.08 10.14
CA GLU A 143 -7.89 -8.53 11.49
C GLU A 143 -8.14 -7.01 11.48
N ALA A 144 -7.58 -6.28 10.51
CA ALA A 144 -7.75 -4.84 10.34
C ALA A 144 -9.12 -4.50 9.71
N THR A 145 -10.20 -4.62 10.49
CA THR A 145 -11.58 -4.44 10.01
C THR A 145 -11.95 -2.99 9.69
N ASP A 146 -11.19 -2.04 10.20
CA ASP A 146 -11.33 -0.60 9.97
C ASP A 146 -10.70 -0.13 8.66
N ILE A 147 -9.86 -0.95 8.03
CA ILE A 147 -9.25 -0.67 6.72
C ILE A 147 -10.09 -1.32 5.61
N LYS A 148 -10.50 -0.52 4.63
CA LYS A 148 -11.19 -1.05 3.43
C LYS A 148 -10.22 -1.85 2.57
N LYS A 149 -10.66 -3.01 2.08
CA LYS A 149 -9.90 -3.85 1.14
C LYS A 149 -10.53 -3.72 -0.24
N ILE A 150 -9.76 -3.28 -1.21
CA ILE A 150 -10.24 -3.04 -2.57
C ILE A 150 -9.42 -3.92 -3.51
N ASN A 151 -10.10 -4.88 -4.11
CA ASN A 151 -9.50 -5.74 -5.12
C ASN A 151 -9.58 -5.06 -6.49
N LEU A 152 -8.47 -5.04 -7.22
CA LEU A 152 -8.35 -4.39 -8.51
C LEU A 152 -8.16 -5.43 -9.62
N HIS A 153 -8.77 -5.16 -10.79
CA HIS A 153 -8.65 -5.99 -11.97
C HIS A 153 -8.21 -5.15 -13.17
N SER A 154 -7.59 -5.79 -14.14
CA SER A 154 -7.11 -5.12 -15.36
C SER A 154 -8.22 -4.39 -16.10
N GLY A 155 -7.88 -3.25 -16.67
CA GLY A 155 -8.81 -2.37 -17.38
C GLY A 155 -9.68 -1.48 -16.49
N GLN A 156 -9.67 -1.68 -15.18
CA GLN A 156 -10.44 -0.83 -14.26
C GLN A 156 -9.84 0.57 -14.16
N ARG A 157 -10.74 1.55 -14.06
CA ARG A 157 -10.43 2.96 -13.77
C ARG A 157 -11.04 3.32 -12.43
N PHE A 158 -10.21 3.81 -11.51
CA PHE A 158 -10.67 4.18 -10.17
C PHE A 158 -10.07 5.51 -9.73
N TYR A 159 -10.65 6.07 -8.68
CA TYR A 159 -10.23 7.35 -8.12
C TYR A 159 -9.93 7.22 -6.63
N VAL A 160 -8.88 7.91 -6.20
CA VAL A 160 -8.59 8.17 -4.79
C VAL A 160 -8.44 9.68 -4.65
N ARG A 161 -9.37 10.33 -4.00
CA ARG A 161 -9.46 11.79 -3.96
C ARG A 161 -9.50 12.39 -5.38
N ASN A 162 -8.54 13.25 -5.69
CA ASN A 162 -8.38 13.86 -7.01
C ASN A 162 -7.50 13.04 -7.97
N LEU A 163 -6.95 11.94 -7.52
CA LEU A 163 -6.08 11.10 -8.34
C LEU A 163 -6.91 10.11 -9.15
N GLU A 164 -6.55 9.95 -10.41
CA GLU A 164 -7.12 8.97 -11.32
C GLU A 164 -6.10 7.88 -11.59
N PHE A 165 -6.54 6.63 -11.54
CA PHE A 165 -5.74 5.45 -11.80
C PHE A 165 -6.39 4.56 -12.84
N VAL A 166 -5.57 3.95 -13.67
CA VAL A 166 -5.97 2.90 -14.62
C VAL A 166 -5.14 1.66 -14.33
N VAL A 167 -5.79 0.55 -14.06
CA VAL A 167 -5.11 -0.74 -13.86
C VAL A 167 -4.77 -1.30 -15.23
N LEU A 168 -3.49 -1.36 -15.56
CA LEU A 168 -3.02 -1.81 -16.86
C LEU A 168 -2.91 -3.33 -16.93
N CYS A 169 -2.49 -3.95 -15.83
CA CYS A 169 -2.36 -5.40 -15.77
C CYS A 169 -2.41 -5.87 -14.31
N THR A 170 -2.89 -7.10 -14.09
CA THR A 170 -2.82 -7.82 -12.82
C THR A 170 -2.24 -9.21 -13.07
N HIS A 171 -2.03 -10.00 -12.01
CA HIS A 171 -1.58 -11.38 -12.17
C HIS A 171 -2.53 -12.23 -13.05
N GLU A 172 -3.81 -11.86 -13.11
CA GLU A 172 -4.84 -12.57 -13.89
C GLU A 172 -4.60 -12.50 -15.41
N ASP A 173 -3.79 -11.53 -15.89
CA ASP A 173 -3.47 -11.39 -17.31
C ASP A 173 -2.29 -12.28 -17.76
N VAL A 174 -1.63 -12.94 -16.81
CA VAL A 174 -0.36 -13.66 -17.04
C VAL A 174 -0.58 -15.17 -17.07
N TYR A 175 -1.79 -15.66 -16.78
CA TYR A 175 -2.15 -17.07 -16.74
C TYR A 175 -3.24 -17.44 -17.74
#